data_2d5f2208a13e207780aae595c52cdfd6
#
_entry.id   2d5f2208a13e207780aae595c52cdfd6
#
_cell.length_a   1.000
_cell.length_b   1.000
_cell.length_c   1.000
_cell.angle_alpha   90.00
_cell.angle_beta   90.00
_cell.angle_gamma   90.00
#
_symmetry.space_group_name_H-M   'P 1'
#
loop_
_entity.id
_entity.type
_entity.pdbx_description
1 polymer ?
#
loop_
_entity_poly.entity_id
_entity_poly.type
_entity_poly.pdbx_seq_one_letter_code
_entity_poly.pdbx_strand_id
1 'polypeptide(L)'
;VVLLSRLDRFNQQHPWSHNDHYGPWVVAQVAAAGARHVLDVGCGTGNLVARLRDCATTVTALEPDPKIVRMVAQRFADDPAVTIVHADFARRDPQRRWDAVVLVAVLHHLPLVPTLRELRDCLVPGGRLVVVGCYRAAGPVDLLADLPAIAANPVIGMIKHPARADQPPPHMTAPAADPKETLADIRAAAALELPGARIRRRLFWRYTLVYDAPAGRGANSAN
;
A
#
# COMPACT_ATOMS: atom_id res chain seq x y z
N VAL A 1 -31.99 4.44 -1.60
CA VAL A 1 -31.34 5.77 -1.42
C VAL A 1 -31.22 6.09 0.06
N VAL A 2 -32.31 6.08 0.86
CA VAL A 2 -32.29 6.46 2.30
C VAL A 2 -31.40 5.53 3.16
N LEU A 3 -31.37 4.22 2.88
CA LEU A 3 -30.55 3.28 3.64
C LEU A 3 -29.05 3.51 3.39
N LEU A 4 -28.65 3.74 2.13
CA LEU A 4 -27.25 4.01 1.78
C LEU A 4 -26.75 5.32 2.41
N SER A 5 -27.57 6.39 2.39
CA SER A 5 -27.21 7.65 3.03
C SER A 5 -27.10 7.57 4.56
N ARG A 6 -27.85 6.66 5.20
CA ARG A 6 -27.71 6.37 6.64
C ARG A 6 -26.40 5.61 6.94
N LEU A 7 -26.06 4.63 6.10
CA LEU A 7 -24.79 3.89 6.21
C LEU A 7 -23.58 4.81 6.00
N ASP A 8 -23.63 5.69 5.00
CA ASP A 8 -22.55 6.66 4.77
C ASP A 8 -22.38 7.59 5.96
N ARG A 9 -23.47 8.12 6.51
CA ARG A 9 -23.41 8.98 7.70
C ARG A 9 -22.84 8.22 8.92
N PHE A 10 -23.21 6.97 9.10
CA PHE A 10 -22.69 6.14 10.17
C PHE A 10 -21.18 5.89 9.99
N ASN A 11 -20.74 5.57 8.78
CA ASN A 11 -19.32 5.37 8.46
C ASN A 11 -18.50 6.65 8.68
N GLN A 12 -19.08 7.83 8.40
CA GLN A 12 -18.44 9.13 8.68
C GLN A 12 -18.31 9.40 10.19
N GLN A 13 -19.26 8.94 11.01
CA GLN A 13 -19.21 9.06 12.47
C GLN A 13 -18.23 8.07 13.14
N HIS A 14 -17.93 6.95 12.48
CA HIS A 14 -17.01 5.92 12.95
C HIS A 14 -15.91 5.68 11.91
N PRO A 15 -15.07 6.71 11.62
CA PRO A 15 -14.09 6.64 10.56
C PRO A 15 -12.97 5.65 10.91
N TRP A 16 -12.58 4.81 9.97
CA TRP A 16 -11.43 3.94 10.12
C TRP A 16 -10.69 3.78 8.80
N SER A 17 -9.38 3.64 8.88
CA SER A 17 -8.54 3.52 7.69
C SER A 17 -8.53 2.09 7.18
N HIS A 18 -9.10 1.87 5.97
CA HIS A 18 -8.98 0.61 5.25
C HIS A 18 -7.51 0.28 4.96
N ASN A 19 -6.68 1.29 4.75
CA ASN A 19 -5.25 1.13 4.49
C ASN A 19 -4.52 0.59 5.73
N ASP A 20 -4.79 1.15 6.91
CA ASP A 20 -4.21 0.71 8.18
C ASP A 20 -4.63 -0.71 8.57
N HIS A 21 -5.81 -1.16 8.09
CA HIS A 21 -6.29 -2.53 8.30
C HIS A 21 -5.32 -3.55 7.69
N TYR A 22 -4.70 -3.23 6.56
CA TYR A 22 -3.76 -4.12 5.89
C TYR A 22 -2.31 -3.95 6.37
N GLY A 23 -2.01 -2.97 7.20
CA GLY A 23 -0.66 -2.73 7.73
C GLY A 23 -0.01 -3.97 8.35
N PRO A 24 -0.66 -4.71 9.26
CA PRO A 24 -0.10 -5.95 9.83
C PRO A 24 0.20 -7.02 8.77
N TRP A 25 -0.65 -7.15 7.75
CA TRP A 25 -0.41 -8.09 6.66
C TRP A 25 0.81 -7.67 5.81
N VAL A 26 0.97 -6.38 5.51
CA VAL A 26 2.14 -5.86 4.78
C VAL A 26 3.42 -6.15 5.55
N VAL A 27 3.45 -5.84 6.85
CA VAL A 27 4.59 -6.11 7.73
C VAL A 27 4.94 -7.60 7.74
N ALA A 28 3.94 -8.48 7.84
CA ALA A 28 4.16 -9.93 7.80
C ALA A 28 4.77 -10.39 6.45
N GLN A 29 4.41 -9.76 5.32
CA GLN A 29 5.02 -10.06 4.02
C GLN A 29 6.48 -9.59 3.96
N VAL A 30 6.78 -8.42 4.48
CA VAL A 30 8.15 -7.85 4.54
C VAL A 30 9.04 -8.69 5.46
N ALA A 31 8.55 -9.03 6.64
CA ALA A 31 9.26 -9.88 7.61
C ALA A 31 9.54 -11.30 7.05
N ALA A 32 8.54 -11.90 6.37
CA ALA A 32 8.69 -13.22 5.76
C ALA A 32 9.71 -13.24 4.60
N ALA A 33 10.00 -12.09 4.00
CA ALA A 33 11.07 -11.94 3.01
C ALA A 33 12.45 -11.73 3.65
N GLY A 34 12.54 -11.54 4.96
CA GLY A 34 13.78 -11.17 5.64
C GLY A 34 14.32 -9.79 5.20
N ALA A 35 13.45 -8.91 4.71
CA ALA A 35 13.84 -7.62 4.16
C ALA A 35 14.38 -6.69 5.23
N ARG A 36 15.58 -6.14 5.01
CA ARG A 36 16.25 -5.23 5.93
C ARG A 36 16.13 -3.77 5.50
N HIS A 37 16.15 -3.50 4.20
CA HIS A 37 16.06 -2.17 3.61
C HIS A 37 14.76 -2.06 2.82
N VAL A 38 13.83 -1.28 3.33
CA VAL A 38 12.46 -1.18 2.79
C VAL A 38 12.22 0.20 2.20
N LEU A 39 11.58 0.25 1.01
CA LEU A 39 11.01 1.45 0.43
C LEU A 39 9.50 1.46 0.64
N ASP A 40 8.96 2.49 1.29
CA ASP A 40 7.53 2.78 1.37
C ASP A 40 7.18 3.92 0.41
N VAL A 41 6.40 3.62 -0.61
CA VAL A 41 6.01 4.58 -1.66
C VAL A 41 4.64 5.18 -1.32
N GLY A 42 4.61 6.50 -1.11
CA GLY A 42 3.41 7.22 -0.69
C GLY A 42 3.08 6.93 0.77
N CYS A 43 4.02 7.22 1.65
CA CYS A 43 3.95 6.83 3.06
C CYS A 43 2.87 7.57 3.86
N GLY A 44 2.31 8.65 3.33
CA GLY A 44 1.32 9.46 4.03
C GLY A 44 1.82 9.91 5.39
N THR A 45 1.01 9.76 6.42
CA THR A 45 1.36 10.16 7.80
C THR A 45 2.32 9.20 8.52
N GLY A 46 2.83 8.17 7.83
CA GLY A 46 3.86 7.27 8.34
C GLY A 46 3.35 6.14 9.25
N ASN A 47 2.06 5.80 9.21
CA ASN A 47 1.53 4.70 10.02
C ASN A 47 2.14 3.34 9.63
N LEU A 48 2.34 3.11 8.33
CA LEU A 48 3.02 1.91 7.86
C LEU A 48 4.51 1.96 8.17
N VAL A 49 5.17 3.11 8.00
CA VAL A 49 6.59 3.32 8.36
C VAL A 49 6.85 2.90 9.80
N ALA A 50 6.02 3.37 10.76
CA ALA A 50 6.15 3.00 12.17
C ALA A 50 6.09 1.48 12.40
N ARG A 51 5.20 0.77 11.69
CA ARG A 51 5.08 -0.70 11.78
C ARG A 51 6.24 -1.43 11.11
N LEU A 52 6.75 -0.91 9.98
CA LEU A 52 7.88 -1.51 9.27
C LEU A 52 9.17 -1.46 10.10
N ARG A 53 9.30 -0.47 11.00
CA ARG A 53 10.44 -0.39 11.93
C ARG A 53 10.56 -1.60 12.87
N ASP A 54 9.47 -2.33 13.11
CA ASP A 54 9.49 -3.54 13.95
C ASP A 54 10.21 -4.72 13.25
N CYS A 55 10.36 -4.69 11.92
CA CYS A 55 10.94 -5.80 11.16
C CYS A 55 12.05 -5.40 10.18
N ALA A 56 12.22 -4.10 9.88
CA ALA A 56 13.21 -3.60 8.94
C ALA A 56 14.36 -2.87 9.65
N THR A 57 15.58 -2.98 9.11
CA THR A 57 16.74 -2.24 9.61
C THR A 57 16.64 -0.76 9.25
N THR A 58 16.25 -0.46 8.01
CA THR A 58 16.00 0.91 7.55
C THR A 58 14.75 1.00 6.71
N VAL A 59 14.04 2.11 6.81
CA VAL A 59 12.88 2.45 5.99
C VAL A 59 13.13 3.76 5.27
N THR A 60 13.08 3.74 3.94
CA THR A 60 13.02 4.95 3.12
C THR A 60 11.56 5.16 2.74
N ALA A 61 11.02 6.35 2.99
CA ALA A 61 9.62 6.66 2.74
C ALA A 61 9.50 7.85 1.78
N LEU A 62 8.81 7.65 0.66
CA LEU A 62 8.53 8.71 -0.32
C LEU A 62 7.14 9.29 -0.07
N GLU A 63 7.04 10.61 -0.13
CA GLU A 63 5.76 11.32 -0.06
C GLU A 63 5.82 12.58 -0.93
N PRO A 64 4.89 12.78 -1.87
CA PRO A 64 4.89 13.94 -2.75
C PRO A 64 4.28 15.21 -2.13
N ASP A 65 3.39 15.09 -1.12
CA ASP A 65 2.75 16.26 -0.53
C ASP A 65 3.69 16.95 0.50
N PRO A 66 4.08 18.20 0.27
CA PRO A 66 5.02 18.89 1.15
C PRO A 66 4.47 19.15 2.56
N LYS A 67 3.14 19.17 2.75
CA LYS A 67 2.53 19.33 4.09
C LYS A 67 2.65 18.01 4.86
N ILE A 68 2.36 16.89 4.20
CA ILE A 68 2.47 15.56 4.79
C ILE A 68 3.93 15.23 5.08
N VAL A 69 4.85 15.55 4.16
CA VAL A 69 6.30 15.37 4.38
C VAL A 69 6.77 16.07 5.66
N ARG A 70 6.37 17.33 5.91
CA ARG A 70 6.77 18.03 7.15
C ARG A 70 6.27 17.30 8.39
N MET A 71 5.03 16.82 8.36
CA MET A 71 4.42 16.11 9.48
C MET A 71 5.12 14.76 9.74
N VAL A 72 5.34 13.97 8.69
CA VAL A 72 5.96 12.65 8.82
C VAL A 72 7.45 12.77 9.16
N ALA A 73 8.17 13.75 8.62
CA ALA A 73 9.56 14.01 8.98
C ALA A 73 9.71 14.41 10.46
N GLN A 74 8.81 15.23 10.97
CA GLN A 74 8.79 15.56 12.39
C GLN A 74 8.49 14.35 13.28
N ARG A 75 7.58 13.47 12.84
CA ARG A 75 7.23 12.25 13.56
C ARG A 75 8.41 11.28 13.74
N PHE A 76 9.33 11.24 12.78
CA PHE A 76 10.49 10.34 12.76
C PHE A 76 11.83 11.07 12.89
N ALA A 77 11.83 12.32 13.38
CA ALA A 77 13.04 13.15 13.48
C ALA A 77 14.16 12.49 14.29
N ASP A 78 13.81 11.73 15.31
CA ASP A 78 14.75 11.07 16.23
C ASP A 78 15.03 9.60 15.87
N ASP A 79 14.47 9.08 14.76
CA ASP A 79 14.75 7.72 14.30
C ASP A 79 15.73 7.71 13.10
N PRO A 80 17.03 7.47 13.34
CA PRO A 80 18.05 7.51 12.30
C PRO A 80 17.88 6.40 11.24
N ALA A 81 17.04 5.42 11.50
CA ALA A 81 16.77 4.35 10.57
C ALA A 81 15.60 4.65 9.62
N VAL A 82 14.93 5.80 9.78
CA VAL A 82 13.88 6.28 8.89
C VAL A 82 14.38 7.47 8.08
N THR A 83 14.26 7.38 6.76
CA THR A 83 14.56 8.49 5.85
C THR A 83 13.29 8.91 5.12
N ILE A 84 12.82 10.12 5.38
CA ILE A 84 11.68 10.71 4.68
C ILE A 84 12.20 11.51 3.49
N VAL A 85 11.68 11.23 2.30
CA VAL A 85 12.07 11.89 1.05
C VAL A 85 10.86 12.57 0.44
N HIS A 86 10.96 13.88 0.25
CA HIS A 86 9.95 14.67 -0.48
C HIS A 86 10.10 14.41 -1.98
N ALA A 87 9.48 13.36 -2.47
CA ALA A 87 9.47 12.99 -3.88
C ALA A 87 8.25 12.12 -4.22
N ASP A 88 7.82 12.21 -5.47
CA ASP A 88 7.02 11.17 -6.08
C ASP A 88 7.90 9.97 -6.49
N PHE A 89 7.27 8.86 -6.86
CA PHE A 89 8.00 7.64 -7.23
C PHE A 89 8.91 7.83 -8.46
N ALA A 90 8.54 8.70 -9.41
CA ALA A 90 9.32 8.96 -10.61
C ALA A 90 10.63 9.71 -10.32
N ARG A 91 10.68 10.45 -9.22
CA ARG A 91 11.86 11.23 -8.77
C ARG A 91 12.72 10.51 -7.75
N ARG A 92 12.45 9.24 -7.46
CA ARG A 92 13.32 8.43 -6.61
C ARG A 92 14.72 8.30 -7.20
N ASP A 93 15.70 7.95 -6.37
CA ASP A 93 17.03 7.56 -6.87
C ASP A 93 16.90 6.29 -7.74
N PRO A 94 17.16 6.37 -9.05
CA PRO A 94 16.99 5.25 -9.97
C PRO A 94 18.03 4.14 -9.78
N GLN A 95 19.11 4.41 -9.08
CA GLN A 95 20.21 3.46 -8.84
C GLN A 95 20.02 2.67 -7.56
N ARG A 96 19.21 3.19 -6.62
CA ARG A 96 19.00 2.53 -5.34
C ARG A 96 18.08 1.32 -5.49
N ARG A 97 18.43 0.26 -4.76
CA ARG A 97 17.66 -1.00 -4.71
C ARG A 97 17.30 -1.31 -3.28
N TRP A 98 16.18 -2.03 -3.10
CA TRP A 98 15.64 -2.38 -1.79
C TRP A 98 15.33 -3.86 -1.70
N ASP A 99 15.41 -4.41 -0.49
CA ASP A 99 15.00 -5.79 -0.21
C ASP A 99 13.49 -5.94 -0.30
N ALA A 100 12.74 -4.89 0.07
CA ALA A 100 11.32 -4.83 -0.17
C ALA A 100 10.87 -3.43 -0.60
N VAL A 101 9.85 -3.40 -1.48
CA VAL A 101 9.14 -2.18 -1.86
C VAL A 101 7.67 -2.38 -1.52
N VAL A 102 7.07 -1.42 -0.80
CA VAL A 102 5.68 -1.49 -0.39
C VAL A 102 4.88 -0.29 -0.91
N LEU A 103 3.64 -0.53 -1.32
CA LEU A 103 2.68 0.49 -1.72
C LEU A 103 1.32 0.18 -1.10
N VAL A 104 0.73 1.13 -0.38
CA VAL A 104 -0.62 0.98 0.17
C VAL A 104 -1.51 2.12 -0.32
N ALA A 105 -2.48 1.80 -1.17
CA ALA A 105 -3.40 2.73 -1.82
C ALA A 105 -2.70 3.83 -2.64
N VAL A 106 -1.61 3.49 -3.33
CA VAL A 106 -0.81 4.42 -4.15
C VAL A 106 -0.84 4.07 -5.63
N LEU A 107 -0.78 2.79 -6.00
CA LEU A 107 -0.55 2.35 -7.38
C LEU A 107 -1.60 2.90 -8.37
N HIS A 108 -2.85 3.11 -7.95
CA HIS A 108 -3.92 3.67 -8.79
C HIS A 108 -3.75 5.16 -9.15
N HIS A 109 -2.79 5.86 -8.53
CA HIS A 109 -2.40 7.22 -8.89
C HIS A 109 -1.30 7.27 -9.97
N LEU A 110 -0.68 6.12 -10.27
CA LEU A 110 0.49 6.00 -11.13
C LEU A 110 0.13 5.28 -12.44
N PRO A 111 0.86 5.52 -13.55
CA PRO A 111 0.70 4.76 -14.78
C PRO A 111 1.03 3.29 -14.54
N LEU A 112 0.05 2.38 -14.66
CA LEU A 112 0.14 1.00 -14.17
C LEU A 112 1.36 0.24 -14.73
N VAL A 113 1.44 0.05 -16.05
CA VAL A 113 2.46 -0.81 -16.69
C VAL A 113 3.88 -0.31 -16.46
N PRO A 114 4.22 0.98 -16.75
CA PRO A 114 5.58 1.47 -16.52
C PRO A 114 5.95 1.43 -15.04
N THR A 115 5.00 1.73 -14.14
CA THR A 115 5.26 1.69 -12.69
C THR A 115 5.58 0.27 -12.21
N LEU A 116 4.85 -0.76 -12.67
CA LEU A 116 5.14 -2.15 -12.28
C LEU A 116 6.54 -2.57 -12.74
N ARG A 117 6.97 -2.17 -13.94
CA ARG A 117 8.33 -2.40 -14.45
C ARG A 117 9.37 -1.73 -13.55
N GLU A 118 9.18 -0.46 -13.27
CA GLU A 118 10.09 0.31 -12.43
C GLU A 118 10.15 -0.20 -10.99
N LEU A 119 9.03 -0.66 -10.43
CA LEU A 119 8.97 -1.28 -9.10
C LEU A 119 9.77 -2.59 -9.07
N ARG A 120 9.66 -3.43 -10.12
CA ARG A 120 10.49 -4.63 -10.25
C ARG A 120 11.98 -4.27 -10.28
N ASP A 121 12.32 -3.26 -11.08
CA ASP A 121 13.72 -2.83 -11.27
C ASP A 121 14.31 -2.14 -10.03
N CYS A 122 13.48 -1.74 -9.06
CA CYS A 122 13.91 -1.24 -7.76
C CYS A 122 14.30 -2.34 -6.76
N LEU A 123 13.99 -3.61 -7.05
CA LEU A 123 14.27 -4.71 -6.13
C LEU A 123 15.71 -5.23 -6.30
N VAL A 124 16.31 -5.62 -5.20
CA VAL A 124 17.48 -6.50 -5.25
C VAL A 124 17.09 -7.89 -5.76
N PRO A 125 18.03 -8.72 -6.26
CA PRO A 125 17.74 -10.14 -6.53
C PRO A 125 17.18 -10.82 -5.27
N GLY A 126 16.03 -11.51 -5.41
CA GLY A 126 15.29 -12.10 -4.29
C GLY A 126 14.45 -11.12 -3.47
N GLY A 127 14.46 -9.83 -3.81
CA GLY A 127 13.65 -8.81 -3.14
C GLY A 127 12.15 -8.97 -3.40
N ARG A 128 11.33 -8.35 -2.55
CA ARG A 128 9.87 -8.50 -2.57
C ARG A 128 9.13 -7.19 -2.82
N LEU A 129 8.17 -7.21 -3.74
CA LEU A 129 7.17 -6.17 -3.91
C LEU A 129 5.87 -6.57 -3.20
N VAL A 130 5.33 -5.65 -2.38
CA VAL A 130 4.04 -5.83 -1.69
C VAL A 130 3.14 -4.65 -1.99
N VAL A 131 2.00 -4.91 -2.62
CA VAL A 131 1.02 -3.87 -2.94
C VAL A 131 -0.31 -4.19 -2.28
N VAL A 132 -0.90 -3.20 -1.63
CA VAL A 132 -2.32 -3.14 -1.29
C VAL A 132 -2.93 -2.03 -2.12
N GLY A 133 -3.67 -2.39 -3.16
CA GLY A 133 -4.21 -1.42 -4.12
C GLY A 133 -5.73 -1.35 -4.14
N CYS A 134 -6.23 -0.29 -4.77
CA CYS A 134 -7.64 -0.12 -5.12
C CYS A 134 -7.83 -0.53 -6.59
N TYR A 135 -9.02 -0.99 -6.93
CA TYR A 135 -9.40 -1.32 -8.30
C TYR A 135 -10.81 -0.81 -8.60
N ARG A 136 -11.10 -0.53 -9.85
CA ARG A 136 -12.42 -0.16 -10.34
C ARG A 136 -13.29 -1.42 -10.49
N ALA A 137 -14.47 -1.43 -9.89
CA ALA A 137 -15.45 -2.48 -10.11
C ALA A 137 -15.90 -2.50 -11.59
N ALA A 138 -15.90 -3.67 -12.21
CA ALA A 138 -16.17 -3.83 -13.64
C ALA A 138 -17.56 -4.41 -13.95
N GLY A 139 -18.32 -4.85 -12.94
CA GLY A 139 -19.63 -5.45 -13.22
C GLY A 139 -20.35 -5.97 -11.97
N PRO A 140 -21.51 -6.62 -12.17
CA PRO A 140 -22.37 -7.10 -11.05
C PRO A 140 -21.70 -8.16 -10.18
N VAL A 141 -20.75 -8.94 -10.73
CA VAL A 141 -19.98 -9.93 -9.95
C VAL A 141 -19.08 -9.23 -8.93
N ASP A 142 -18.51 -8.06 -9.30
CA ASP A 142 -17.71 -7.27 -8.38
C ASP A 142 -18.58 -6.69 -7.26
N LEU A 143 -19.77 -6.20 -7.60
CA LEU A 143 -20.72 -5.67 -6.64
C LEU A 143 -21.18 -6.72 -5.63
N LEU A 144 -21.47 -7.95 -6.09
CA LEU A 144 -21.84 -9.07 -5.21
C LEU A 144 -20.67 -9.45 -4.27
N ALA A 145 -19.45 -9.43 -4.77
CA ALA A 145 -18.25 -9.72 -3.97
C ALA A 145 -17.95 -8.63 -2.92
N ASP A 146 -18.50 -7.43 -3.10
CA ASP A 146 -18.33 -6.31 -2.17
C ASP A 146 -19.41 -6.28 -1.06
N LEU A 147 -20.53 -7.06 -1.19
CA LEU A 147 -21.57 -7.12 -0.17
C LEU A 147 -21.06 -7.41 1.25
N PRO A 148 -20.14 -8.38 1.47
CA PRO A 148 -19.56 -8.61 2.78
C PRO A 148 -18.80 -7.40 3.32
N ALA A 149 -18.10 -6.66 2.45
CA ALA A 149 -17.38 -5.45 2.83
C ALA A 149 -18.32 -4.32 3.22
N ILE A 150 -19.42 -4.15 2.48
CA ILE A 150 -20.48 -3.15 2.79
C ILE A 150 -21.09 -3.43 4.15
N ALA A 151 -21.38 -4.70 4.46
CA ALA A 151 -21.98 -5.10 5.74
C ALA A 151 -20.96 -5.00 6.91
N ALA A 152 -19.71 -5.36 6.69
CA ALA A 152 -18.66 -5.36 7.71
C ALA A 152 -18.14 -3.94 8.02
N ASN A 153 -18.17 -3.02 7.05
CA ASN A 153 -17.59 -1.68 7.21
C ASN A 153 -18.11 -0.90 8.43
N PRO A 154 -19.43 -0.76 8.66
CA PRO A 154 -19.93 -0.06 9.84
C PRO A 154 -19.59 -0.78 11.16
N VAL A 155 -19.60 -2.11 11.18
CA VAL A 155 -19.27 -2.90 12.37
C VAL A 155 -17.81 -2.70 12.76
N ILE A 156 -16.90 -2.78 11.80
CA ILE A 156 -15.47 -2.56 12.04
C ILE A 156 -15.19 -1.11 12.41
N GLY A 157 -15.88 -0.15 11.77
CA GLY A 157 -15.81 1.26 12.12
C GLY A 157 -16.15 1.50 13.58
N MET A 158 -17.24 0.93 14.07
CA MET A 158 -17.68 1.04 15.45
C MET A 158 -16.70 0.37 16.44
N ILE A 159 -16.13 -0.79 16.08
CA ILE A 159 -15.12 -1.47 16.92
C ILE A 159 -13.83 -0.64 17.02
N LYS A 160 -13.37 -0.07 15.89
CA LYS A 160 -12.11 0.69 15.84
C LYS A 160 -12.25 2.12 16.35
N HIS A 161 -13.41 2.72 16.18
CA HIS A 161 -13.77 4.06 16.63
C HIS A 161 -15.12 4.04 17.34
N PRO A 162 -15.19 3.55 18.59
CA PRO A 162 -16.45 3.47 19.35
C PRO A 162 -17.04 4.84 19.67
N ALA A 163 -16.18 5.87 19.85
CA ALA A 163 -16.63 7.25 19.99
C ALA A 163 -16.97 7.86 18.64
N ARG A 164 -18.05 8.63 18.54
CA ARG A 164 -18.38 9.35 17.32
C ARG A 164 -17.36 10.44 17.05
N ALA A 165 -16.89 10.51 15.83
CA ALA A 165 -16.02 11.59 15.36
C ALA A 165 -16.83 12.71 14.72
N ASP A 166 -16.52 13.95 15.09
CA ASP A 166 -17.12 15.14 14.46
C ASP A 166 -16.43 15.47 13.12
N GLN A 167 -15.17 15.06 12.95
CA GLN A 167 -14.38 15.25 11.74
C GLN A 167 -13.53 14.00 11.46
N PRO A 168 -13.23 13.72 10.16
CA PRO A 168 -12.31 12.65 9.80
C PRO A 168 -10.93 12.87 10.42
N PRO A 169 -10.27 11.83 10.94
CA PRO A 169 -8.90 11.94 11.43
C PRO A 169 -7.95 12.47 10.36
N PRO A 170 -6.92 13.27 10.71
CA PRO A 170 -5.99 13.90 9.75
C PRO A 170 -5.36 12.92 8.75
N HIS A 171 -5.10 11.68 9.17
CA HIS A 171 -4.53 10.64 8.30
C HIS A 171 -5.52 10.08 7.26
N MET A 172 -6.79 10.47 7.31
CA MET A 172 -7.82 10.09 6.34
C MET A 172 -8.17 11.22 5.35
N THR A 173 -7.51 12.36 5.44
CA THR A 173 -7.75 13.53 4.59
C THR A 173 -6.90 13.57 3.31
N ALA A 174 -6.11 12.52 3.04
CA ALA A 174 -5.33 12.44 1.80
C ALA A 174 -6.25 12.48 0.56
N PRO A 175 -5.83 13.13 -0.54
CA PRO A 175 -6.61 13.17 -1.77
C PRO A 175 -6.92 11.75 -2.26
N ALA A 176 -8.19 11.42 -2.39
CA ALA A 176 -8.64 10.16 -2.96
C ALA A 176 -8.87 10.38 -4.46
N ALA A 177 -8.19 9.59 -5.29
CA ALA A 177 -8.55 9.45 -6.70
C ALA A 177 -9.25 8.10 -6.92
N ASP A 178 -10.25 8.09 -7.77
CA ASP A 178 -10.91 6.85 -8.14
C ASP A 178 -9.97 5.98 -8.99
N PRO A 179 -9.88 4.68 -8.70
CA PRO A 179 -9.08 3.76 -9.48
C PRO A 179 -9.64 3.65 -10.90
N LYS A 180 -8.76 3.70 -11.90
CA LYS A 180 -9.11 3.62 -13.33
C LYS A 180 -9.13 2.17 -13.81
N GLU A 181 -8.21 1.37 -13.31
CA GLU A 181 -7.97 0.00 -13.72
C GLU A 181 -8.88 -0.98 -12.98
N THR A 182 -9.38 -1.97 -13.72
CA THR A 182 -10.06 -3.12 -13.17
C THR A 182 -9.07 -4.13 -12.60
N LEU A 183 -9.55 -5.08 -11.80
CA LEU A 183 -8.71 -6.17 -11.31
C LEU A 183 -8.19 -7.06 -12.46
N ALA A 184 -8.89 -7.13 -13.59
CA ALA A 184 -8.46 -7.83 -14.79
C ALA A 184 -7.28 -7.11 -15.45
N ASP A 185 -7.36 -5.78 -15.59
CA ASP A 185 -6.27 -4.96 -16.14
C ASP A 185 -5.01 -5.08 -15.30
N ILE A 186 -5.15 -5.03 -13.98
CA ILE A 186 -4.03 -5.18 -13.04
C ILE A 186 -3.38 -6.56 -13.16
N ARG A 187 -4.18 -7.63 -13.29
CA ARG A 187 -3.66 -8.99 -13.50
C ARG A 187 -2.93 -9.13 -14.83
N ALA A 188 -3.48 -8.57 -15.90
CA ALA A 188 -2.85 -8.60 -17.23
C ALA A 188 -1.51 -7.85 -17.23
N ALA A 189 -1.46 -6.65 -16.67
CA ALA A 189 -0.23 -5.88 -16.55
C ALA A 189 0.82 -6.58 -15.67
N ALA A 190 0.41 -7.15 -14.55
CA ALA A 190 1.32 -7.87 -13.66
C ALA A 190 1.82 -9.19 -14.30
N ALA A 191 1.04 -9.87 -15.11
CA ALA A 191 1.50 -11.07 -15.83
C ALA A 191 2.66 -10.75 -16.80
N LEU A 192 2.66 -9.56 -17.40
CA LEU A 192 3.70 -9.08 -18.29
C LEU A 192 4.95 -8.59 -17.55
N GLU A 193 4.77 -7.75 -16.52
CA GLU A 193 5.88 -7.03 -15.90
C GLU A 193 6.43 -7.74 -14.66
N LEU A 194 5.62 -8.56 -13.99
CA LEU A 194 5.91 -9.24 -12.73
C LEU A 194 5.55 -10.74 -12.82
N PRO A 195 6.22 -11.53 -13.69
CA PRO A 195 5.87 -12.94 -13.87
C PRO A 195 5.96 -13.71 -12.56
N GLY A 196 4.89 -14.42 -12.22
CA GLY A 196 4.77 -15.13 -10.94
C GLY A 196 4.16 -14.31 -9.80
N ALA A 197 3.75 -13.06 -10.04
CA ALA A 197 3.05 -12.27 -9.02
C ALA A 197 1.74 -12.93 -8.57
N ARG A 198 1.51 -12.91 -7.27
CA ARG A 198 0.29 -13.45 -6.65
C ARG A 198 -0.68 -12.32 -6.34
N ILE A 199 -1.80 -12.27 -7.04
CA ILE A 199 -2.82 -11.23 -6.87
C ILE A 199 -4.09 -11.85 -6.30
N ARG A 200 -4.58 -11.29 -5.18
CA ARG A 200 -5.81 -11.72 -4.52
C ARG A 200 -6.74 -10.54 -4.30
N ARG A 201 -8.02 -10.69 -4.63
CA ARG A 201 -9.07 -9.77 -4.19
C ARG A 201 -9.18 -9.82 -2.66
N ARG A 202 -9.46 -8.68 -2.06
CA ARG A 202 -9.63 -8.51 -0.62
C ARG A 202 -10.90 -7.73 -0.32
N LEU A 203 -11.27 -7.70 0.96
CA LEU A 203 -12.37 -6.87 1.45
C LEU A 203 -12.05 -5.36 1.28
N PHE A 204 -13.08 -4.54 1.39
CA PHE A 204 -13.00 -3.08 1.37
C PHE A 204 -12.41 -2.52 0.06
N TRP A 205 -12.86 -3.10 -1.08
CA TRP A 205 -12.46 -2.65 -2.43
C TRP A 205 -10.95 -2.65 -2.64
N ARG A 206 -10.26 -3.62 -2.02
CA ARG A 206 -8.82 -3.76 -2.11
C ARG A 206 -8.43 -5.05 -2.83
N TYR A 207 -7.22 -5.03 -3.38
CA TYR A 207 -6.49 -6.23 -3.78
C TYR A 207 -5.11 -6.22 -3.12
N THR A 208 -4.53 -7.40 -3.02
CA THR A 208 -3.12 -7.56 -2.63
C THR A 208 -2.35 -8.15 -3.79
N LEU A 209 -1.13 -7.63 -4.02
CA LEU A 209 -0.16 -8.17 -4.95
C LEU A 209 1.14 -8.43 -4.20
N VAL A 210 1.69 -9.61 -4.36
CA VAL A 210 3.03 -9.98 -3.88
C VAL A 210 3.82 -10.54 -5.04
N TYR A 211 5.00 -10.01 -5.26
CA TYR A 211 5.95 -10.47 -6.26
C TYR A 211 7.32 -10.63 -5.61
N ASP A 212 7.95 -11.77 -5.88
CA ASP A 212 9.32 -12.05 -5.47
C ASP A 212 10.22 -11.96 -6.70
N ALA A 213 11.19 -11.04 -6.69
CA ALA A 213 12.15 -10.92 -7.77
C ALA A 213 12.99 -12.20 -7.87
N PRO A 214 13.36 -12.65 -9.06
CA PRO A 214 14.24 -13.81 -9.19
C PRO A 214 15.49 -13.67 -8.36
N ALA A 215 15.88 -14.73 -7.65
CA ALA A 215 17.19 -14.76 -7.02
C ALA A 215 18.26 -14.59 -8.10
N GLY A 216 19.24 -13.76 -7.86
CA GLY A 216 20.40 -13.65 -8.75
C GLY A 216 20.95 -15.05 -8.98
N ARG A 217 21.29 -15.40 -10.22
CA ARG A 217 22.04 -16.63 -10.48
C ARG A 217 23.29 -16.53 -9.62
N GLY A 218 23.35 -17.35 -8.58
CA GLY A 218 24.56 -17.46 -7.77
C GLY A 218 25.73 -17.64 -8.72
N ALA A 219 26.79 -16.86 -8.53
CA ALA A 219 28.08 -17.20 -9.06
C ALA A 219 28.38 -18.60 -8.49
N ASN A 220 28.01 -19.62 -9.24
CA ASN A 220 28.35 -20.99 -8.91
C ASN A 220 29.87 -21.03 -8.97
N SER A 221 30.48 -21.08 -7.79
CA SER A 221 31.83 -21.41 -7.51
C SER A 221 32.44 -22.28 -8.63
N ALA A 222 33.30 -21.65 -9.43
CA ALA A 222 34.38 -22.39 -10.07
C ALA A 222 35.20 -22.99 -8.93
N ASN A 223 35.14 -24.27 -8.81
CA ASN A 223 36.09 -25.08 -8.11
C ASN A 223 37.04 -25.65 -9.15
#